data_d77971cb1caa4658335d7bb2f7f0f86c
#
_entry.id   d77971cb1caa4658335d7bb2f7f0f86c
#
_cell.length_a   1.000
_cell.length_b   1.000
_cell.length_c   1.000
_cell.angle_alpha   90.00
_cell.angle_beta   90.00
_cell.angle_gamma   90.00
#
_symmetry.space_group_name_H-M   'P 1'
#
loop_
_entity.id
_entity.type
_entity.pdbx_description
1 polymer ?
#
loop_
_entity_poly.entity_id
_entity_poly.type
_entity_poly.pdbx_seq_one_letter_code
_entity_poly.pdbx_strand_id
1 'polypeptide(L)'
;MTARIGGKNFDVNLGDLQVHVDNITLDITDNTAVAQSKGVPNGHVDGDVSASGEMEFDTSNFNLLIESARSAGSFRKLETFDVVFFAAAGDEELRVEAFGCKLKVSSLLAIDPKGGEKSKHKVPFDVTSPDFIRINGVPYLGATEIEGLR
;
A
#
# COMPACT_ATOMS: atom_id res chain seq x y z
N MET A 1 14.14 13.57 -24.54
CA MET A 1 14.11 12.20 -24.01
C MET A 1 13.34 12.19 -22.70
N THR A 2 12.32 11.37 -22.60
CA THR A 2 11.48 11.29 -21.40
C THR A 2 12.13 10.37 -20.35
N ALA A 3 12.31 10.89 -19.13
CA ALA A 3 12.79 10.05 -18.03
C ALA A 3 11.67 9.14 -17.54
N ARG A 4 12.03 7.93 -17.16
CA ARG A 4 11.08 6.94 -16.63
C ARG A 4 11.15 6.85 -15.14
N ILE A 5 10.02 6.51 -14.51
CA ILE A 5 9.94 6.32 -13.08
C ILE A 5 10.70 5.04 -12.71
N GLY A 6 11.65 5.17 -11.80
CA GLY A 6 12.42 4.04 -11.30
C GLY A 6 12.35 3.97 -9.78
N GLY A 7 12.87 2.88 -9.22
CA GLY A 7 12.83 2.64 -7.79
C GLY A 7 13.55 3.66 -6.92
N LYS A 8 14.38 4.51 -7.51
CA LYS A 8 15.10 5.56 -6.77
C LYS A 8 14.32 6.86 -6.67
N ASN A 9 13.18 6.97 -7.35
CA ASN A 9 12.44 8.22 -7.50
C ASN A 9 11.15 8.25 -6.68
N PHE A 10 11.08 7.52 -5.57
CA PHE A 10 9.86 7.52 -4.78
C PHE A 10 10.11 7.67 -3.28
N ASP A 11 9.13 8.27 -2.62
CA ASP A 11 9.04 8.38 -1.16
C ASP A 11 7.65 7.92 -0.73
N VAL A 12 7.55 7.43 0.50
CA VAL A 12 6.28 6.98 1.07
C VAL A 12 6.01 7.76 2.35
N ASN A 13 4.79 8.31 2.45
CA ASN A 13 4.32 8.95 3.66
C ASN A 13 3.34 8.04 4.37
N LEU A 14 3.60 7.79 5.66
CA LEU A 14 2.71 7.03 6.53
C LEU A 14 2.09 8.01 7.53
N GLY A 15 0.96 8.61 7.16
CA GLY A 15 0.38 9.66 7.96
C GLY A 15 1.33 10.86 8.04
N ASP A 16 1.76 11.20 9.25
CA ASP A 16 2.71 12.31 9.48
C ASP A 16 4.16 11.89 9.35
N LEU A 17 4.42 10.61 9.12
CA LEU A 17 5.75 10.04 9.08
C LEU A 17 6.19 9.80 7.65
N GLN A 18 7.29 10.45 7.25
CA GLN A 18 7.90 10.18 5.95
C GLN A 18 9.03 9.19 6.13
N VAL A 19 8.95 8.06 5.43
CA VAL A 19 9.96 7.01 5.52
C VAL A 19 10.46 6.64 4.14
N HIS A 20 11.70 6.20 4.08
CA HIS A 20 12.25 5.62 2.87
C HIS A 20 12.03 4.11 2.94
N VAL A 21 11.42 3.56 1.91
CA VAL A 21 11.21 2.11 1.80
C VAL A 21 12.11 1.56 0.70
N ASP A 22 12.69 0.39 0.96
CA ASP A 22 13.53 -0.27 -0.03
C ASP A 22 12.67 -0.90 -1.13
N ASN A 23 11.49 -1.32 -0.76
CA ASN A 23 10.53 -1.90 -1.69
C ASN A 23 9.12 -1.70 -1.18
N ILE A 24 8.18 -1.52 -2.10
CA ILE A 24 6.75 -1.44 -1.76
C ILE A 24 5.94 -2.12 -2.85
N THR A 25 4.95 -2.90 -2.42
CA THR A 25 3.98 -3.50 -3.33
C THR A 25 2.59 -3.14 -2.84
N LEU A 26 1.66 -3.03 -3.77
CA LEU A 26 0.25 -2.82 -3.45
C LEU A 26 -0.57 -3.47 -4.56
N ASP A 27 -1.38 -4.42 -4.18
CA ASP A 27 -2.19 -5.19 -5.12
C ASP A 27 -3.66 -5.06 -4.76
N ILE A 28 -4.49 -4.87 -5.78
CA ILE A 28 -5.94 -4.82 -5.64
C ILE A 28 -6.49 -6.15 -6.13
N THR A 29 -7.36 -6.75 -5.32
CA THR A 29 -8.13 -7.92 -5.72
C THR A 29 -9.57 -7.48 -5.96
N ASP A 30 -10.01 -7.59 -7.20
CA ASP A 30 -11.35 -7.24 -7.61
C ASP A 30 -12.04 -8.50 -8.12
N ASN A 31 -13.09 -8.91 -7.44
CA ASN A 31 -13.81 -10.15 -7.73
C ASN A 31 -14.99 -9.94 -8.69
N THR A 32 -14.89 -8.92 -9.54
CA THR A 32 -15.85 -8.74 -10.63
C THR A 32 -15.90 -9.99 -11.49
N ALA A 33 -17.08 -10.53 -11.69
CA ALA A 33 -17.28 -11.75 -12.44
C ALA A 33 -18.01 -11.48 -13.75
N VAL A 34 -17.70 -12.29 -14.77
CA VAL A 34 -18.40 -12.21 -16.04
C VAL A 34 -19.75 -12.88 -15.88
N ALA A 35 -20.82 -12.14 -16.20
CA ALA A 35 -22.16 -12.73 -16.27
C ALA A 35 -22.29 -13.46 -17.60
N GLN A 36 -22.94 -14.62 -17.57
CA GLN A 36 -23.13 -15.42 -18.77
C GLN A 36 -24.60 -15.60 -19.06
N SER A 37 -24.93 -15.61 -20.35
CA SER A 37 -26.26 -15.90 -20.84
C SER A 37 -26.13 -16.93 -21.93
N LYS A 38 -26.73 -18.11 -21.75
CA LYS A 38 -26.68 -19.25 -22.71
C LYS A 38 -25.23 -19.64 -23.02
N GLY A 39 -24.35 -19.62 -22.03
CA GLY A 39 -22.94 -20.00 -22.20
C GLY A 39 -22.07 -18.97 -22.90
N VAL A 40 -22.55 -17.75 -23.11
CA VAL A 40 -21.84 -16.67 -23.76
C VAL A 40 -21.70 -15.50 -22.78
N PRO A 41 -20.56 -14.83 -22.74
CA PRO A 41 -20.41 -13.65 -21.88
C PRO A 41 -21.47 -12.59 -22.20
N ASN A 42 -22.13 -12.08 -21.16
CA ASN A 42 -23.16 -11.07 -21.28
C ASN A 42 -23.12 -10.14 -20.07
N GLY A 43 -22.18 -9.16 -20.11
CA GLY A 43 -21.99 -8.22 -19.03
C GLY A 43 -21.12 -8.74 -17.90
N HIS A 44 -21.22 -8.11 -16.75
CA HIS A 44 -20.42 -8.47 -15.56
C HIS A 44 -21.24 -8.23 -14.30
N VAL A 45 -20.82 -8.90 -13.24
CA VAL A 45 -21.38 -8.73 -11.89
C VAL A 45 -20.26 -8.24 -10.98
N ASP A 46 -20.49 -7.13 -10.32
CA ASP A 46 -19.51 -6.58 -9.37
C ASP A 46 -19.40 -7.48 -8.15
N GLY A 47 -18.17 -7.76 -7.76
CA GLY A 47 -17.87 -8.53 -6.57
C GLY A 47 -17.16 -7.71 -5.52
N ASP A 48 -16.70 -8.39 -4.49
CA ASP A 48 -15.95 -7.75 -3.42
C ASP A 48 -14.59 -7.24 -3.91
N VAL A 49 -14.13 -6.14 -3.34
CA VAL A 49 -12.79 -5.62 -3.58
C VAL A 49 -11.99 -5.61 -2.28
N SER A 50 -10.71 -5.88 -2.40
CA SER A 50 -9.77 -5.79 -1.29
C SER A 50 -8.42 -5.35 -1.82
N ALA A 51 -7.60 -4.80 -0.95
CA ALA A 51 -6.26 -4.42 -1.31
C ALA A 51 -5.33 -4.70 -0.15
N SER A 52 -4.15 -5.17 -0.49
CA SER A 52 -3.09 -5.41 0.48
C SER A 52 -1.76 -5.13 -0.18
N GLY A 53 -0.77 -4.87 0.64
CA GLY A 53 0.56 -4.64 0.14
C GLY A 53 1.59 -4.98 1.19
N GLU A 54 2.84 -4.73 0.84
CA GLU A 54 3.97 -5.01 1.71
C GLU A 54 5.02 -3.94 1.49
N MET A 55 5.58 -3.46 2.59
CA MET A 55 6.71 -2.53 2.55
C MET A 55 7.92 -3.20 3.15
N GLU A 56 9.09 -2.90 2.60
CA GLU A 56 10.35 -3.42 3.10
C GLU A 56 11.23 -2.26 3.51
N PHE A 57 11.66 -2.28 4.76
CA PHE A 57 12.46 -1.21 5.36
C PHE A 57 13.83 -1.71 5.77
N ASP A 58 14.81 -0.82 5.77
CA ASP A 58 16.04 -1.07 6.50
C ASP A 58 15.79 -0.81 8.00
N THR A 59 16.78 -1.14 8.85
CA THR A 59 16.62 -0.99 10.30
C THR A 59 16.42 0.47 10.71
N SER A 60 17.09 1.41 10.05
CA SER A 60 16.97 2.83 10.41
C SER A 60 15.55 3.35 10.20
N ASN A 61 14.93 3.00 9.07
CA ASN A 61 13.55 3.42 8.79
C ASN A 61 12.55 2.62 9.60
N PHE A 62 12.82 1.34 9.84
CA PHE A 62 11.97 0.52 10.70
C PHE A 62 11.92 1.08 12.13
N ASN A 63 13.03 1.64 12.64
CA ASN A 63 13.08 2.26 13.96
C ASN A 63 12.12 3.46 14.07
N LEU A 64 11.86 4.17 12.98
CA LEU A 64 10.87 5.25 12.98
C LEU A 64 9.47 4.70 13.21
N LEU A 65 9.16 3.56 12.62
CA LEU A 65 7.88 2.89 12.84
C LEU A 65 7.78 2.35 14.27
N ILE A 66 8.89 1.85 14.83
CA ILE A 66 8.94 1.38 16.22
C ILE A 66 8.58 2.50 17.18
N GLU A 67 9.06 3.72 16.95
CA GLU A 67 8.74 4.86 17.80
C GLU A 67 7.24 5.17 17.78
N SER A 68 6.60 5.09 16.62
CA SER A 68 5.15 5.27 16.52
C SER A 68 4.40 4.18 17.27
N ALA A 69 4.86 2.94 17.19
CA ALA A 69 4.25 1.82 17.90
C ALA A 69 4.44 1.95 19.42
N ARG A 70 5.58 2.49 19.85
CA ARG A 70 5.87 2.73 21.28
C ARG A 70 4.88 3.75 21.85
N SER A 71 4.61 4.81 21.10
CA SER A 71 3.64 5.82 21.51
C SER A 71 2.22 5.26 21.59
N ALA A 72 1.88 4.30 20.73
CA ALA A 72 0.58 3.63 20.75
C ALA A 72 0.46 2.54 21.82
N GLY A 73 1.59 2.05 22.33
CA GLY A 73 1.65 1.01 23.35
C GLY A 73 1.98 -0.39 22.81
N SER A 74 1.71 -0.67 21.55
CA SER A 74 2.09 -1.93 20.89
C SER A 74 1.90 -1.79 19.38
N PHE A 75 2.46 -2.72 18.62
CA PHE A 75 2.25 -2.72 17.17
C PHE A 75 0.79 -2.99 16.79
N ARG A 76 0.10 -3.82 17.56
CA ARG A 76 -1.32 -4.10 17.28
C ARG A 76 -2.23 -2.93 17.59
N LYS A 77 -1.84 -2.04 18.49
CA LYS A 77 -2.58 -0.82 18.83
C LYS A 77 -2.22 0.34 17.93
N LEU A 78 -1.25 0.18 17.07
CA LEU A 78 -0.86 1.21 16.11
C LEU A 78 -2.05 1.56 15.23
N GLU A 79 -2.38 2.85 15.16
CA GLU A 79 -3.51 3.31 14.37
C GLU A 79 -3.24 3.09 12.88
N THR A 80 -4.33 3.09 12.10
CA THR A 80 -4.22 3.00 10.65
C THR A 80 -3.59 4.27 10.09
N PHE A 81 -2.86 4.11 9.00
CA PHE A 81 -2.24 5.22 8.28
C PHE A 81 -2.79 5.31 6.88
N ASP A 82 -2.78 6.52 6.33
CA ASP A 82 -2.94 6.70 4.90
C ASP A 82 -1.55 6.63 4.27
N VAL A 83 -1.38 5.70 3.34
CA VAL A 83 -0.10 5.54 2.65
C VAL A 83 -0.18 6.32 1.34
N VAL A 84 0.76 7.25 1.16
CA VAL A 84 0.86 8.02 -0.07
C VAL A 84 2.17 7.68 -0.74
N PHE A 85 2.08 7.10 -1.92
CA PHE A 85 3.22 6.83 -2.77
C PHE A 85 3.23 7.88 -3.88
N PHE A 86 4.34 8.56 -4.03
CA PHE A 86 4.49 9.55 -5.09
C PHE A 86 5.82 9.33 -5.79
N ALA A 87 5.78 9.26 -7.11
CA ALA A 87 6.98 9.17 -7.93
C ALA A 87 6.82 10.04 -9.15
N ALA A 88 7.85 10.79 -9.46
CA ALA A 88 7.87 11.64 -10.64
C ALA A 88 9.24 11.58 -11.29
N ALA A 89 9.27 11.44 -12.60
CA ALA A 89 10.51 11.46 -13.38
C ALA A 89 10.20 11.97 -14.79
N GLY A 90 10.77 13.13 -15.14
CA GLY A 90 10.51 13.73 -16.42
C GLY A 90 9.02 14.03 -16.62
N ASP A 91 8.43 13.45 -17.65
CA ASP A 91 7.00 13.63 -17.96
C ASP A 91 6.11 12.59 -17.29
N GLU A 92 6.70 11.63 -16.58
CA GLU A 92 5.93 10.60 -15.88
C GLU A 92 5.70 10.99 -14.43
N GLU A 93 4.48 10.79 -13.97
CA GLU A 93 4.10 11.08 -12.59
C GLU A 93 3.07 10.03 -12.16
N LEU A 94 3.31 9.44 -10.98
CA LEU A 94 2.39 8.48 -10.42
C LEU A 94 2.19 8.79 -8.95
N ARG A 95 0.94 8.96 -8.55
CA ARG A 95 0.57 9.14 -7.16
C ARG A 95 -0.47 8.09 -6.81
N VAL A 96 -0.18 7.27 -5.81
CA VAL A 96 -1.09 6.25 -5.32
C VAL A 96 -1.36 6.54 -3.85
N GLU A 97 -2.63 6.65 -3.50
CA GLU A 97 -3.06 6.86 -2.12
C GLU A 97 -3.88 5.66 -1.68
N ALA A 98 -3.47 5.03 -0.58
CA ALA A 98 -4.19 3.94 0.04
C ALA A 98 -4.64 4.37 1.43
N PHE A 99 -5.94 4.27 1.71
CA PHE A 99 -6.53 4.84 2.91
C PHE A 99 -6.79 3.79 3.98
N GLY A 100 -6.54 4.16 5.24
CA GLY A 100 -6.82 3.29 6.37
C GLY A 100 -5.98 2.02 6.39
N CYS A 101 -4.70 2.14 6.08
CA CYS A 101 -3.82 0.97 6.03
C CYS A 101 -3.48 0.50 7.45
N LYS A 102 -3.79 -0.75 7.73
CA LYS A 102 -3.45 -1.41 8.99
C LYS A 102 -2.18 -2.20 8.80
N LEU A 103 -1.14 -1.84 9.55
CA LEU A 103 0.17 -2.46 9.44
C LEU A 103 0.28 -3.72 10.31
N LYS A 104 1.03 -4.68 9.81
CA LYS A 104 1.38 -5.92 10.52
C LYS A 104 2.87 -6.13 10.38
N VAL A 105 3.50 -6.74 11.38
CA VAL A 105 4.90 -7.13 11.27
C VAL A 105 4.95 -8.63 10.99
N SER A 106 5.49 -9.03 9.85
CA SER A 106 5.52 -10.44 9.47
C SER A 106 6.94 -11.00 9.42
N SER A 107 7.88 -10.29 8.81
CA SER A 107 9.25 -10.75 8.70
C SER A 107 10.17 -9.81 9.47
N LEU A 108 10.45 -10.18 10.71
CA LEU A 108 11.21 -9.33 11.61
C LEU A 108 12.72 -9.45 11.42
N LEU A 109 13.19 -10.67 11.17
CA LEU A 109 14.61 -10.90 10.98
C LEU A 109 14.85 -11.64 9.67
N ALA A 110 15.68 -11.05 8.82
CA ALA A 110 16.15 -11.65 7.59
C ALA A 110 17.63 -11.26 7.42
N ILE A 111 18.45 -11.81 8.33
CA ILE A 111 19.86 -11.46 8.44
C ILE A 111 20.72 -12.64 8.00
N ASP A 112 21.59 -12.41 7.03
CA ASP A 112 22.61 -13.38 6.63
C ASP A 112 23.95 -12.81 7.09
N PRO A 113 24.59 -13.40 8.14
CA PRO A 113 25.86 -12.88 8.64
C PRO A 113 27.02 -13.04 7.66
N LYS A 114 26.85 -13.86 6.61
CA LYS A 114 27.87 -14.04 5.58
C LYS A 114 27.71 -13.09 4.41
N GLY A 115 26.51 -12.50 4.25
CA GLY A 115 26.23 -11.54 3.20
C GLY A 115 26.58 -10.12 3.64
N GLY A 116 26.89 -9.26 2.70
CA GLY A 116 27.14 -7.85 2.96
C GLY A 116 25.91 -6.97 2.87
N GLU A 117 24.72 -7.56 2.83
CA GLU A 117 23.48 -6.83 2.67
C GLU A 117 22.95 -6.29 3.99
N LYS A 118 22.23 -5.18 3.91
CA LYS A 118 21.55 -4.60 5.07
C LYS A 118 20.41 -5.50 5.53
N SER A 119 20.13 -5.46 6.83
CA SER A 119 18.96 -6.13 7.37
C SER A 119 17.69 -5.48 6.82
N LYS A 120 16.73 -6.31 6.45
CA LYS A 120 15.46 -5.87 5.89
C LYS A 120 14.30 -6.37 6.73
N HIS A 121 13.31 -5.54 6.88
CA HIS A 121 12.11 -5.86 7.66
C HIS A 121 10.89 -5.67 6.79
N LYS A 122 10.06 -6.70 6.70
CA LYS A 122 8.86 -6.68 5.88
C LYS A 122 7.65 -6.36 6.75
N VAL A 123 6.90 -5.38 6.32
CA VAL A 123 5.69 -4.94 7.02
C VAL A 123 4.54 -4.96 6.02
N PRO A 124 3.74 -6.02 6.02
CA PRO A 124 2.53 -6.04 5.20
C PRO A 124 1.47 -5.13 5.78
N PHE A 125 0.58 -4.67 4.92
CA PHE A 125 -0.55 -3.83 5.32
C PHE A 125 -1.78 -4.19 4.52
N ASP A 126 -2.95 -3.97 5.14
CA ASP A 126 -4.24 -4.14 4.50
C ASP A 126 -4.96 -2.81 4.47
N VAL A 127 -5.64 -2.53 3.36
CA VAL A 127 -6.45 -1.32 3.21
C VAL A 127 -7.80 -1.58 3.88
N THR A 128 -8.15 -0.75 4.87
CA THR A 128 -9.38 -0.96 5.66
C THR A 128 -10.43 0.13 5.50
N SER A 129 -10.11 1.26 4.86
CA SER A 129 -11.06 2.35 4.69
C SER A 129 -11.96 2.15 3.46
N PRO A 130 -13.25 2.56 3.54
CA PRO A 130 -14.12 2.57 2.36
C PRO A 130 -13.63 3.49 1.24
N ASP A 131 -12.82 4.50 1.56
CA ASP A 131 -12.20 5.36 0.54
C ASP A 131 -11.22 4.61 -0.34
N PHE A 132 -10.75 3.48 0.12
CA PHE A 132 -9.99 2.46 -0.57
C PHE A 132 -8.69 3.02 -1.18
N ILE A 133 -8.62 3.18 -2.49
CA ILE A 133 -7.40 3.61 -3.19
C ILE A 133 -7.76 4.68 -4.21
N ARG A 134 -6.87 5.67 -4.34
CA ARG A 134 -6.92 6.65 -5.43
C ARG A 134 -5.63 6.57 -6.22
N ILE A 135 -5.77 6.61 -7.53
CA ILE A 135 -4.64 6.58 -8.45
C ILE A 135 -4.66 7.89 -9.25
N ASN A 136 -3.64 8.73 -9.03
CA ASN A 136 -3.56 10.07 -9.62
C ASN A 136 -4.84 10.89 -9.39
N GLY A 137 -5.40 10.78 -8.19
CA GLY A 137 -6.62 11.50 -7.82
C GLY A 137 -7.92 10.83 -8.25
N VAL A 138 -7.86 9.73 -8.99
CA VAL A 138 -9.05 9.00 -9.43
C VAL A 138 -9.37 7.89 -8.45
N PRO A 139 -10.54 7.93 -7.77
CA PRO A 139 -10.89 6.86 -6.83
C PRO A 139 -11.18 5.56 -7.57
N TYR A 140 -10.75 4.44 -6.98
CA TYR A 140 -11.03 3.12 -7.52
C TYR A 140 -12.50 2.74 -7.36
N LEU A 141 -13.08 3.08 -6.20
CA LEU A 141 -14.49 2.84 -5.93
C LEU A 141 -15.30 4.11 -6.16
N GLY A 142 -16.43 3.98 -6.84
CA GLY A 142 -17.33 5.11 -7.09
C GLY A 142 -18.01 5.58 -5.81
N ALA A 143 -18.45 6.85 -5.79
CA ALA A 143 -19.11 7.42 -4.62
C ALA A 143 -20.37 6.66 -4.19
N THR A 144 -21.09 6.08 -5.14
CA THR A 144 -22.30 5.30 -4.85
C THR A 144 -21.98 3.96 -4.21
N GLU A 145 -20.80 3.37 -4.51
CA GLU A 145 -20.38 2.09 -3.95
C GLU A 145 -20.04 2.18 -2.47
N ILE A 146 -19.62 3.35 -2.00
CA ILE A 146 -19.21 3.57 -0.61
C ILE A 146 -20.17 4.46 0.16
N GLU A 147 -21.33 4.77 -0.44
CA GLU A 147 -22.35 5.59 0.19
C GLU A 147 -22.82 4.93 1.49
N GLY A 148 -22.82 5.71 2.57
CA GLY A 148 -23.24 5.23 3.87
C GLY A 148 -22.16 4.49 4.68
N LEU A 149 -20.96 4.28 4.10
CA LEU A 149 -19.87 3.60 4.79
C LEU A 149 -18.83 4.55 5.41
N ARG A 150 -18.88 5.81 5.04
CA ARG A 150 -17.96 6.82 5.58
C ARG A 150 -18.37 7.29 6.95
#